data_a8b4d9ee8401b6a2e04c159e0ce26358
#
_entry.id   a8b4d9ee8401b6a2e04c159e0ce26358
#
_cell.length_a   1.000
_cell.length_b   1.000
_cell.length_c   1.000
_cell.angle_alpha   90.00
_cell.angle_beta   90.00
_cell.angle_gamma   90.00
#
_symmetry.space_group_name_H-M   'P 1'
#
loop_
_entity.id
_entity.type
_entity.pdbx_description
1 polymer ?
#
loop_
_entity_poly.entity_id
_entity_poly.type
_entity_poly.pdbx_seq_one_letter_code
_entity_poly.pdbx_strand_id
1 'polypeptide(L)'
;MALNLEQLGSPRRTRAAWWALALIAVVAAAACVSWALKARDNAVIGAAQALAHAGDAEFETLTPALVFAQAHEFAAAEKMEPALVRYRALYGHPSLGPLARYNSANLLLRQALALRDADTPGQALPLIELAKQSYREVLRADPGQWDARYNYERAQRAQPDPDEMDAPIGEPRAQAERSPTTTRGVGGGLP
;
A
#
# COMPACT_ATOMS: atom_id res chain seq x y z
N MET A 1 -56.17 21.07 41.13
CA MET A 1 -55.01 21.42 40.27
C MET A 1 -54.92 20.31 39.22
N ALA A 2 -55.60 20.44 38.08
CA ALA A 2 -55.63 19.43 37.05
C ALA A 2 -54.47 19.65 36.10
N LEU A 3 -53.55 18.68 36.03
CA LEU A 3 -52.47 18.68 35.08
C LEU A 3 -53.01 18.45 33.68
N ASN A 4 -52.81 19.44 32.80
CA ASN A 4 -53.28 19.47 31.42
C ASN A 4 -52.40 18.52 30.59
N LEU A 5 -52.86 17.28 30.37
CA LEU A 5 -52.20 16.23 29.59
C LEU A 5 -52.29 16.44 28.06
N GLU A 6 -52.92 17.52 27.62
CA GLU A 6 -53.14 17.79 26.18
C GLU A 6 -51.96 18.40 25.42
N GLN A 7 -50.81 18.63 26.05
CA GLN A 7 -49.63 19.15 25.36
C GLN A 7 -48.64 18.11 24.82
N LEU A 8 -48.97 16.81 24.91
CA LEU A 8 -48.15 15.75 24.38
C LEU A 8 -48.54 15.41 22.93
N GLY A 9 -47.94 16.15 22.01
CA GLY A 9 -47.62 15.57 20.69
C GLY A 9 -48.53 16.00 19.55
N SER A 10 -48.23 17.12 18.91
CA SER A 10 -48.67 17.34 17.54
C SER A 10 -48.16 16.16 16.65
N PRO A 11 -48.96 15.62 15.73
CA PRO A 11 -48.60 14.44 14.93
C PRO A 11 -47.34 14.64 14.08
N ARG A 12 -46.88 15.86 13.91
CA ARG A 12 -45.59 16.22 13.28
C ARG A 12 -44.40 15.93 14.18
N ARG A 13 -44.50 16.18 15.50
CA ARG A 13 -43.41 15.93 16.47
C ARG A 13 -43.22 14.43 16.70
N THR A 14 -44.27 13.66 16.75
CA THR A 14 -44.15 12.19 16.88
C THR A 14 -43.51 11.56 15.64
N ARG A 15 -43.90 12.00 14.42
CA ARG A 15 -43.24 11.54 13.18
C ARG A 15 -41.76 11.90 13.13
N ALA A 16 -41.39 13.11 13.52
CA ALA A 16 -39.96 13.53 13.59
C ALA A 16 -39.18 12.69 14.59
N ALA A 17 -39.75 12.34 15.73
CA ALA A 17 -39.12 11.46 16.72
C ALA A 17 -38.91 10.03 16.17
N TRP A 18 -39.89 9.48 15.44
CA TRP A 18 -39.74 8.18 14.79
C TRP A 18 -38.63 8.18 13.73
N TRP A 19 -38.52 9.24 12.92
CA TRP A 19 -37.44 9.38 11.94
C TRP A 19 -36.08 9.51 12.61
N ALA A 20 -35.97 10.24 13.70
CA ALA A 20 -34.74 10.35 14.48
C ALA A 20 -34.31 8.99 15.07
N LEU A 21 -35.25 8.23 15.64
CA LEU A 21 -34.97 6.89 16.15
C LEU A 21 -34.55 5.92 15.03
N ALA A 22 -35.19 5.98 13.87
CA ALA A 22 -34.82 5.17 12.72
C ALA A 22 -33.40 5.50 12.24
N LEU A 23 -33.03 6.78 12.18
CA LEU A 23 -31.68 7.21 11.80
C LEU A 23 -30.63 6.70 12.81
N ILE A 24 -30.91 6.85 14.11
CA ILE A 24 -30.03 6.35 15.18
C ILE A 24 -29.86 4.83 15.05
N ALA A 25 -30.92 4.08 14.79
CA ALA A 25 -30.87 2.63 14.61
C ALA A 25 -30.00 2.24 13.40
N VAL A 26 -30.11 2.95 12.27
CA VAL A 26 -29.28 2.73 11.09
C VAL A 26 -27.81 3.01 11.37
N VAL A 27 -27.50 4.12 12.02
CA VAL A 27 -26.12 4.47 12.40
C VAL A 27 -25.52 3.44 13.38
N ALA A 28 -26.30 3.01 14.37
CA ALA A 28 -25.89 1.99 15.31
C ALA A 28 -25.64 0.64 14.61
N ALA A 29 -26.50 0.24 13.69
CA ALA A 29 -26.30 -0.99 12.91
C ALA A 29 -25.02 -0.91 12.04
N ALA A 30 -24.78 0.21 11.36
CA ALA A 30 -23.55 0.44 10.59
C ALA A 30 -22.30 0.41 11.48
N ALA A 31 -22.36 0.99 12.66
CA ALA A 31 -21.28 0.96 13.65
C ALA A 31 -21.01 -0.48 14.14
N CYS A 32 -22.05 -1.25 14.44
CA CYS A 32 -21.92 -2.66 14.84
C CYS A 32 -21.27 -3.51 13.73
N VAL A 33 -21.70 -3.34 12.47
CA VAL A 33 -21.08 -4.04 11.34
C VAL A 33 -19.61 -3.67 11.19
N SER A 34 -19.29 -2.38 11.24
CA SER A 34 -17.91 -1.90 11.16
C SER A 34 -17.04 -2.44 12.30
N TRP A 35 -17.60 -2.51 13.51
CA TRP A 35 -16.90 -3.07 14.66
C TRP A 35 -16.69 -4.58 14.52
N ALA A 36 -17.68 -5.33 14.04
CA ALA A 36 -17.57 -6.77 13.82
C ALA A 36 -16.52 -7.11 12.75
N LEU A 37 -16.45 -6.33 11.66
CA LEU A 37 -15.43 -6.48 10.62
C LEU A 37 -14.02 -6.23 11.21
N LYS A 38 -13.83 -5.13 11.94
CA LYS A 38 -12.55 -4.83 12.62
C LYS A 38 -12.17 -5.88 13.66
N ALA A 39 -13.13 -6.40 14.42
CA ALA A 39 -12.87 -7.46 15.40
C ALA A 39 -12.41 -8.75 14.71
N ARG A 40 -13.00 -9.10 13.56
CA ARG A 40 -12.56 -10.22 12.73
C ARG A 40 -11.13 -10.03 12.22
N ASP A 41 -10.82 -8.85 11.69
CA ASP A 41 -9.48 -8.53 11.18
C ASP A 41 -8.43 -8.57 12.30
N ASN A 42 -8.75 -8.02 13.47
CA ASN A 42 -7.89 -8.08 14.65
C ASN A 42 -7.68 -9.53 15.16
N ALA A 43 -8.70 -10.40 15.08
CA ALA A 43 -8.55 -11.80 15.45
C ALA A 43 -7.60 -12.54 14.48
N VAL A 44 -7.65 -12.22 13.18
CA VAL A 44 -6.71 -12.76 12.17
C VAL A 44 -5.28 -12.31 12.48
N ILE A 45 -5.09 -11.02 12.78
CA ILE A 45 -3.78 -10.47 13.15
C ILE A 45 -3.27 -11.12 14.45
N GLY A 46 -4.09 -11.25 15.48
CA GLY A 46 -3.72 -11.90 16.73
C GLY A 46 -3.34 -13.37 16.55
N ALA A 47 -4.06 -14.11 15.71
CA ALA A 47 -3.71 -15.48 15.35
C ALA A 47 -2.36 -15.56 14.61
N ALA A 48 -2.10 -14.64 13.68
CA ALA A 48 -0.84 -14.56 12.97
C ALA A 48 0.35 -14.25 13.88
N GLN A 49 0.17 -13.35 14.85
CA GLN A 49 1.17 -13.06 15.88
C GLN A 49 1.48 -14.27 16.74
N ALA A 50 0.44 -14.99 17.22
CA ALA A 50 0.60 -16.20 17.98
C ALA A 50 1.37 -17.29 17.20
N LEU A 51 1.05 -17.45 15.90
CA LEU A 51 1.75 -18.40 15.02
C LEU A 51 3.19 -17.98 14.72
N ALA A 52 3.46 -16.67 14.58
CA ALA A 52 4.82 -16.17 14.39
C ALA A 52 5.72 -16.44 15.62
N HIS A 53 5.14 -16.47 16.82
CA HIS A 53 5.84 -16.86 18.06
C HIS A 53 5.96 -18.38 18.24
N ALA A 54 5.07 -19.17 17.63
CA ALA A 54 5.05 -20.64 17.75
C ALA A 54 6.09 -21.35 16.84
N GLY A 55 6.87 -20.61 16.04
CA GLY A 55 7.92 -21.17 15.17
C GLY A 55 7.44 -21.52 13.76
N ASP A 56 8.26 -22.29 13.03
CA ASP A 56 8.06 -22.64 11.61
C ASP A 56 6.97 -23.71 11.39
N ALA A 57 5.80 -23.56 12.00
CA ALA A 57 4.65 -24.40 11.64
C ALA A 57 4.45 -24.31 10.12
N GLU A 58 4.18 -25.45 9.51
CA GLU A 58 4.00 -25.65 8.07
C GLU A 58 3.01 -24.61 7.52
N PHE A 59 3.56 -23.48 7.03
CA PHE A 59 2.73 -22.33 6.57
C PHE A 59 1.90 -22.67 5.33
N GLU A 60 2.22 -23.79 4.65
CA GLU A 60 1.49 -24.30 3.48
C GLU A 60 0.02 -24.65 3.79
N THR A 61 -0.30 -24.93 5.06
CA THR A 61 -1.68 -25.23 5.49
C THR A 61 -2.46 -23.97 5.87
N LEU A 62 -1.79 -22.81 5.93
CA LEU A 62 -2.42 -21.56 6.36
C LEU A 62 -3.18 -20.87 5.21
N THR A 63 -4.19 -20.10 5.57
CA THR A 63 -4.84 -19.23 4.60
C THR A 63 -3.88 -18.14 4.13
N PRO A 64 -3.97 -17.66 2.86
CA PRO A 64 -3.10 -16.62 2.34
C PRO A 64 -3.04 -15.35 3.21
N ALA A 65 -4.15 -14.97 3.84
CA ALA A 65 -4.20 -13.83 4.75
C ALA A 65 -3.35 -14.05 6.02
N LEU A 66 -3.36 -15.27 6.57
CA LEU A 66 -2.51 -15.62 7.72
C LEU A 66 -1.04 -15.67 7.35
N VAL A 67 -0.70 -16.23 6.18
CA VAL A 67 0.68 -16.23 5.66
C VAL A 67 1.20 -14.79 5.51
N PHE A 68 0.37 -13.90 4.95
CA PHE A 68 0.73 -12.49 4.81
C PHE A 68 0.94 -11.80 6.17
N ALA A 69 0.04 -12.03 7.14
CA ALA A 69 0.16 -11.48 8.47
C ALA A 69 1.40 -12.01 9.21
N GLN A 70 1.70 -13.32 9.11
CA GLN A 70 2.96 -13.88 9.62
C GLN A 70 4.19 -13.24 8.99
N ALA A 71 4.20 -13.05 7.66
CA ALA A 71 5.30 -12.41 6.97
C ALA A 71 5.56 -11.00 7.51
N HIS A 72 4.47 -10.25 7.76
CA HIS A 72 4.54 -8.91 8.34
C HIS A 72 5.12 -8.92 9.76
N GLU A 73 4.68 -9.85 10.62
CA GLU A 73 5.19 -9.99 11.99
C GLU A 73 6.68 -10.38 12.01
N PHE A 74 7.11 -11.31 11.15
CA PHE A 74 8.53 -11.63 11.02
C PHE A 74 9.35 -10.44 10.53
N ALA A 75 8.83 -9.66 9.59
CA ALA A 75 9.48 -8.44 9.11
C ALA A 75 9.60 -7.36 10.20
N ALA A 76 8.58 -7.23 11.06
CA ALA A 76 8.57 -6.33 12.21
C ALA A 76 9.55 -6.78 13.30
N ALA A 77 9.72 -8.09 13.48
CA ALA A 77 10.68 -8.70 14.41
C ALA A 77 12.12 -8.80 13.83
N GLU A 78 12.38 -8.16 12.68
CA GLU A 78 13.68 -8.16 11.96
C GLU A 78 14.16 -9.56 11.51
N LYS A 79 13.26 -10.54 11.49
CA LYS A 79 13.50 -11.89 10.98
C LYS A 79 13.30 -11.90 9.47
N MET A 80 14.32 -11.44 8.73
CA MET A 80 14.21 -11.20 7.29
C MET A 80 13.90 -12.47 6.48
N GLU A 81 14.66 -13.56 6.69
CA GLU A 81 14.51 -14.79 5.90
C GLU A 81 13.12 -15.42 6.04
N PRO A 82 12.57 -15.65 7.24
CA PRO A 82 11.21 -16.17 7.40
C PRO A 82 10.14 -15.26 6.78
N ALA A 83 10.33 -13.93 6.86
CA ALA A 83 9.42 -12.97 6.25
C ALA A 83 9.42 -13.07 4.72
N LEU A 84 10.60 -13.10 4.10
CA LEU A 84 10.76 -13.19 2.65
C LEU A 84 10.22 -14.52 2.10
N VAL A 85 10.43 -15.64 2.77
CA VAL A 85 9.88 -16.95 2.38
C VAL A 85 8.36 -16.87 2.28
N ARG A 86 7.70 -16.33 3.29
CA ARG A 86 6.23 -16.21 3.34
C ARG A 86 5.67 -15.20 2.33
N TYR A 87 6.32 -14.06 2.17
CA TYR A 87 5.92 -13.12 1.12
C TYR A 87 6.05 -13.74 -0.29
N ARG A 88 7.14 -14.47 -0.57
CA ARG A 88 7.35 -15.12 -1.87
C ARG A 88 6.27 -16.17 -2.18
N ALA A 89 5.82 -16.92 -1.17
CA ALA A 89 4.73 -17.88 -1.34
C ALA A 89 3.41 -17.22 -1.82
N LEU A 90 3.25 -15.93 -1.59
CA LEU A 90 2.05 -15.17 -1.97
C LEU A 90 2.17 -14.46 -3.32
N TYR A 91 3.30 -14.50 -4.01
CA TYR A 91 3.52 -13.70 -5.24
C TYR A 91 2.54 -14.00 -6.36
N GLY A 92 2.03 -15.23 -6.44
CA GLY A 92 0.99 -15.64 -7.39
C GLY A 92 -0.44 -15.33 -6.93
N HIS A 93 -0.65 -14.84 -5.72
CA HIS A 93 -2.00 -14.59 -5.21
C HIS A 93 -2.59 -13.31 -5.83
N PRO A 94 -3.83 -13.35 -6.38
CA PRO A 94 -4.38 -12.22 -7.16
C PRO A 94 -4.42 -10.88 -6.41
N SER A 95 -4.83 -10.88 -5.15
CA SER A 95 -4.96 -9.64 -4.35
C SER A 95 -3.78 -9.36 -3.43
N LEU A 96 -3.14 -10.40 -2.87
CA LEU A 96 -2.04 -10.24 -1.92
C LEU A 96 -0.67 -10.23 -2.59
N GLY A 97 -0.54 -10.76 -3.83
CA GLY A 97 0.72 -10.85 -4.55
C GLY A 97 1.42 -9.49 -4.73
N PRO A 98 0.75 -8.47 -5.25
CA PRO A 98 1.34 -7.13 -5.37
C PRO A 98 1.80 -6.55 -4.04
N LEU A 99 1.00 -6.71 -2.98
CA LEU A 99 1.34 -6.24 -1.62
C LEU A 99 2.52 -7.02 -1.03
N ALA A 100 2.56 -8.33 -1.22
CA ALA A 100 3.66 -9.17 -0.76
C ALA A 100 4.98 -8.81 -1.46
N ARG A 101 4.96 -8.55 -2.78
CA ARG A 101 6.13 -8.07 -3.53
C ARG A 101 6.61 -6.72 -3.04
N TYR A 102 5.69 -5.78 -2.83
CA TYR A 102 5.99 -4.46 -2.30
C TYR A 102 6.65 -4.54 -0.92
N ASN A 103 6.07 -5.32 0.00
CA ASN A 103 6.63 -5.50 1.34
C ASN A 103 7.98 -6.22 1.34
N SER A 104 8.17 -7.21 0.46
CA SER A 104 9.47 -7.85 0.25
C SER A 104 10.54 -6.85 -0.21
N ALA A 105 10.19 -6.01 -1.18
CA ALA A 105 11.09 -4.98 -1.69
C ALA A 105 11.49 -3.98 -0.60
N ASN A 106 10.52 -3.54 0.21
CA ASN A 106 10.78 -2.65 1.35
C ASN A 106 11.71 -3.30 2.38
N LEU A 107 11.52 -4.58 2.67
CA LEU A 107 12.36 -5.32 3.60
C LEU A 107 13.79 -5.45 3.09
N LEU A 108 13.97 -5.84 1.83
CA LEU A 108 15.27 -5.95 1.17
C LEU A 108 16.01 -4.60 1.13
N LEU A 109 15.31 -3.52 0.74
CA LEU A 109 15.91 -2.18 0.68
C LEU A 109 16.33 -1.70 2.07
N ARG A 110 15.50 -1.90 3.09
CA ARG A 110 15.83 -1.52 4.47
C ARG A 110 17.08 -2.23 4.96
N GLN A 111 17.17 -3.55 4.73
CA GLN A 111 18.35 -4.34 5.09
C GLN A 111 19.60 -3.90 4.34
N ALA A 112 19.47 -3.63 3.04
CA ALA A 112 20.59 -3.16 2.23
C ALA A 112 21.14 -1.82 2.73
N LEU A 113 20.26 -0.89 3.08
CA LEU A 113 20.68 0.40 3.62
C LEU A 113 21.38 0.25 4.98
N ALA A 114 20.88 -0.64 5.86
CA ALA A 114 21.53 -0.94 7.13
C ALA A 114 22.94 -1.55 6.94
N LEU A 115 23.13 -2.44 5.95
CA LEU A 115 24.44 -3.02 5.62
C LEU A 115 25.42 -2.00 5.04
N ARG A 116 24.92 -1.02 4.29
CA ARG A 116 25.78 0.08 3.81
C ARG A 116 26.31 0.94 4.95
N ASP A 117 25.48 1.20 5.94
CA ASP A 117 25.83 2.00 7.10
C ASP A 117 26.77 1.22 8.06
N ALA A 118 26.81 -0.11 7.97
CA ALA A 118 27.63 -1.00 8.80
C ALA A 118 28.98 -1.40 8.16
N ASP A 119 29.53 -0.60 7.22
CA ASP A 119 30.79 -0.86 6.52
C ASP A 119 30.86 -2.22 5.76
N THR A 120 29.73 -2.76 5.38
CA THR A 120 29.63 -3.98 4.54
C THR A 120 28.92 -3.73 3.20
N PRO A 121 29.34 -2.73 2.42
CA PRO A 121 28.60 -2.29 1.21
C PRO A 121 28.50 -3.38 0.14
N GLY A 122 29.45 -4.30 0.06
CA GLY A 122 29.41 -5.41 -0.90
C GLY A 122 28.22 -6.34 -0.72
N GLN A 123 27.71 -6.51 0.50
CA GLN A 123 26.55 -7.33 0.80
C GLN A 123 25.23 -6.58 0.52
N ALA A 124 25.26 -5.26 0.49
CA ALA A 124 24.09 -4.44 0.22
C ALA A 124 23.65 -4.47 -1.26
N LEU A 125 24.61 -4.54 -2.19
CA LEU A 125 24.34 -4.43 -3.63
C LEU A 125 23.31 -5.46 -4.13
N PRO A 126 23.45 -6.78 -3.89
CA PRO A 126 22.48 -7.76 -4.37
C PRO A 126 21.09 -7.55 -3.78
N LEU A 127 20.99 -7.06 -2.54
CA LEU A 127 19.70 -6.77 -1.92
C LEU A 127 19.02 -5.55 -2.55
N ILE A 128 19.78 -4.52 -2.93
CA ILE A 128 19.24 -3.36 -3.65
C ILE A 128 18.71 -3.80 -5.02
N GLU A 129 19.43 -4.61 -5.77
CA GLU A 129 18.99 -5.09 -7.08
C GLU A 129 17.72 -5.94 -6.98
N LEU A 130 17.62 -6.84 -6.01
CA LEU A 130 16.41 -7.61 -5.75
C LEU A 130 15.22 -6.72 -5.35
N ALA A 131 15.47 -5.67 -4.56
CA ALA A 131 14.44 -4.69 -4.21
C ALA A 131 13.97 -3.93 -5.46
N LYS A 132 14.88 -3.44 -6.30
CA LYS A 132 14.59 -2.76 -7.55
C LYS A 132 13.76 -3.63 -8.49
N GLN A 133 14.14 -4.90 -8.66
CA GLN A 133 13.39 -5.85 -9.47
C GLN A 133 11.95 -6.01 -8.93
N SER A 134 11.79 -6.20 -7.63
CA SER A 134 10.48 -6.36 -7.01
C SER A 134 9.59 -5.12 -7.18
N TYR A 135 10.14 -3.91 -7.02
CA TYR A 135 9.41 -2.66 -7.28
C TYR A 135 9.02 -2.51 -8.76
N ARG A 136 9.91 -2.87 -9.71
CA ARG A 136 9.56 -2.86 -11.15
C ARG A 136 8.37 -3.77 -11.44
N GLU A 137 8.30 -4.94 -10.82
CA GLU A 137 7.17 -5.87 -10.99
C GLU A 137 5.87 -5.32 -10.41
N VAL A 138 5.94 -4.67 -9.23
CA VAL A 138 4.79 -3.97 -8.64
C VAL A 138 4.30 -2.86 -9.56
N LEU A 139 5.20 -2.04 -10.09
CA LEU A 139 4.88 -0.91 -10.98
C LEU A 139 4.41 -1.34 -12.37
N ARG A 140 4.77 -2.54 -12.85
CA ARG A 140 4.18 -3.12 -14.06
C ARG A 140 2.72 -3.50 -13.85
N ALA A 141 2.38 -4.00 -12.64
CA ALA A 141 1.00 -4.36 -12.30
C ALA A 141 0.13 -3.12 -12.01
N ASP A 142 0.70 -2.14 -11.33
CA ASP A 142 0.04 -0.87 -11.01
C ASP A 142 1.04 0.30 -11.13
N PRO A 143 1.08 0.96 -12.31
CA PRO A 143 1.94 2.13 -12.53
C PRO A 143 1.58 3.33 -11.66
N GLY A 144 0.39 3.36 -11.06
CA GLY A 144 -0.11 4.42 -10.20
C GLY A 144 0.36 4.30 -8.75
N GLN A 145 0.98 3.19 -8.35
CA GLN A 145 1.39 2.98 -6.97
C GLN A 145 2.57 3.88 -6.58
N TRP A 146 2.23 5.02 -6.00
CA TRP A 146 3.17 6.09 -5.71
C TRP A 146 4.27 5.66 -4.73
N ASP A 147 3.93 4.91 -3.67
CA ASP A 147 4.88 4.45 -2.67
C ASP A 147 5.95 3.51 -3.27
N ALA A 148 5.55 2.63 -4.20
CA ALA A 148 6.49 1.75 -4.90
C ALA A 148 7.43 2.55 -5.80
N ARG A 149 6.93 3.59 -6.49
CA ARG A 149 7.75 4.48 -7.31
C ARG A 149 8.75 5.23 -6.47
N TYR A 150 8.30 5.83 -5.37
CA TYR A 150 9.18 6.56 -4.45
C TYR A 150 10.30 5.68 -3.90
N ASN A 151 9.97 4.45 -3.44
CA ASN A 151 10.95 3.53 -2.90
C ASN A 151 11.88 2.96 -3.99
N TYR A 152 11.37 2.76 -5.21
CA TYR A 152 12.20 2.39 -6.36
C TYR A 152 13.25 3.46 -6.68
N GLU A 153 12.84 4.73 -6.77
CA GLU A 153 13.77 5.84 -6.96
C GLU A 153 14.78 5.97 -5.82
N ARG A 154 14.35 5.69 -4.58
CA ARG A 154 15.28 5.63 -3.45
C ARG A 154 16.31 4.52 -3.60
N ALA A 155 15.90 3.35 -4.08
CA ALA A 155 16.79 2.23 -4.36
C ALA A 155 17.76 2.56 -5.50
N GLN A 156 17.31 3.22 -6.57
CA GLN A 156 18.17 3.71 -7.66
C GLN A 156 19.19 4.73 -7.18
N ARG A 157 18.82 5.68 -6.33
CA ARG A 157 19.79 6.62 -5.73
C ARG A 157 20.84 5.90 -4.85
N ALA A 158 20.44 4.79 -4.21
CA ALA A 158 21.38 3.98 -3.43
C ALA A 158 22.34 3.19 -4.33
N GLN A 159 21.87 2.71 -5.47
CA GLN A 159 22.65 1.99 -6.48
C GLN A 159 22.06 2.31 -7.86
N PRO A 160 22.65 3.27 -8.60
CA PRO A 160 22.25 3.59 -9.98
C PRO A 160 22.43 2.37 -10.90
N ASP A 161 21.54 2.25 -11.89
CA ASP A 161 21.72 1.25 -12.94
C ASP A 161 22.94 1.62 -13.81
N PRO A 162 23.66 0.64 -14.39
CA PRO A 162 24.85 0.91 -15.20
C PRO A 162 24.62 1.92 -16.34
N ASP A 163 23.45 1.85 -16.97
CA ASP A 163 23.08 2.76 -18.06
C ASP A 163 22.84 4.20 -17.58
N GLU A 164 22.58 4.42 -16.29
CA GLU A 164 22.48 5.76 -15.70
C GLU A 164 23.83 6.33 -15.27
N MET A 165 24.84 5.47 -15.02
CA MET A 165 26.20 5.90 -14.69
C MET A 165 26.94 6.45 -15.91
N ASP A 166 26.62 5.95 -17.11
CA ASP A 166 27.22 6.39 -18.36
C ASP A 166 26.53 7.62 -18.97
N ALA A 167 25.41 8.08 -18.41
CA ALA A 167 24.75 9.28 -18.83
C ALA A 167 25.64 10.50 -18.50
N PRO A 168 26.04 11.34 -19.47
CA PRO A 168 26.88 12.51 -19.22
C PRO A 168 26.20 13.43 -18.21
N ILE A 169 26.90 13.69 -17.11
CA ILE A 169 26.46 14.63 -16.08
C ILE A 169 26.38 16.02 -16.74
N GLY A 170 25.18 16.42 -17.15
CA GLY A 170 25.02 17.80 -17.55
C GLY A 170 24.19 18.14 -18.79
N GLU A 171 23.58 17.19 -19.45
CA GLU A 171 22.52 17.60 -20.39
C GLU A 171 21.18 17.73 -19.64
N PRO A 172 20.66 18.97 -19.47
CA PRO A 172 19.27 19.13 -19.09
C PRO A 172 18.47 18.39 -20.14
N ARG A 173 17.64 17.42 -19.73
CA ARG A 173 16.71 16.70 -20.62
C ARG A 173 16.14 17.74 -21.57
N ALA A 174 16.52 17.62 -22.85
CA ALA A 174 16.14 18.54 -23.89
C ALA A 174 14.66 18.84 -23.72
N GLN A 175 14.38 20.11 -23.54
CA GLN A 175 13.02 20.61 -23.46
C GLN A 175 12.25 19.89 -24.56
N ALA A 176 11.18 19.20 -24.18
CA ALA A 176 10.28 18.57 -25.12
C ALA A 176 10.08 19.57 -26.26
N GLU A 177 10.54 19.20 -27.42
CA GLU A 177 10.60 20.04 -28.61
C GLU A 177 9.21 20.64 -28.80
N ARG A 178 9.08 21.92 -28.44
CA ARG A 178 7.86 22.65 -28.72
C ARG A 178 7.73 22.64 -30.21
N SER A 179 6.86 21.79 -30.74
CA SER A 179 6.50 21.81 -32.15
C SER A 179 6.22 23.26 -32.56
N PRO A 180 6.96 23.85 -33.53
CA PRO A 180 6.67 25.19 -33.95
C PRO A 180 5.26 25.18 -34.55
N THR A 181 4.35 25.89 -33.90
CA THR A 181 3.00 26.11 -34.41
C THR A 181 3.16 26.99 -35.63
N THR A 182 3.23 26.39 -36.81
CA THR A 182 3.22 27.11 -38.09
C THR A 182 1.81 27.66 -38.31
N THR A 183 1.58 28.85 -37.77
CA THR A 183 0.40 29.62 -38.12
C THR A 183 0.65 30.17 -39.55
N ARG A 184 0.22 29.41 -40.55
CA ARG A 184 0.19 29.83 -41.94
C ARG A 184 -0.91 30.88 -42.08
N GLY A 185 -0.53 32.13 -41.98
CA GLY A 185 -1.41 33.25 -42.30
C GLY A 185 -1.86 33.17 -43.74
N VAL A 186 -3.15 32.93 -43.96
CA VAL A 186 -3.79 33.09 -45.28
C VAL A 186 -3.94 34.59 -45.50
N GLY A 187 -3.04 35.18 -46.30
CA GLY A 187 -3.21 36.50 -46.83
C GLY A 187 -4.32 36.48 -47.90
N GLY A 188 -5.53 36.84 -47.53
CA GLY A 188 -6.60 37.11 -48.46
C GLY A 188 -6.37 38.51 -49.08
N GLY A 189 -5.86 38.59 -50.31
CA GLY A 189 -5.95 39.79 -51.13
C GLY A 189 -7.36 39.90 -51.68
N LEU A 190 -7.95 41.05 -51.56
CA LEU A 190 -9.13 41.52 -52.33
C LEU A 190 -8.72 42.55 -53.26
N PRO A 191 -9.42 42.65 -54.46
CA PRO A 191 -9.08 43.52 -55.56
C PRO A 191 -9.33 45.02 -55.30
#